data_cec789e53a079810df682e2e71b76fed
#
_entry.id   cec789e53a079810df682e2e71b76fed
#
_cell.length_a   1.000
_cell.length_b   1.000
_cell.length_c   1.000
_cell.angle_alpha   90.00
_cell.angle_beta   90.00
_cell.angle_gamma   90.00
#
_symmetry.space_group_name_H-M   'P 1'
#
loop_
_entity.id
_entity.type
_entity.pdbx_description
1 polymer ?
#
loop_
_entity_poly.entity_id
_entity_poly.type
_entity_poly.pdbx_seq_one_letter_code
_entity_poly.pdbx_strand_id
1 'polypeptide(L)'
;PDGTPVMVGNDLMQPKSRTFIPSSVDDNIFLLSTGYKATLQSLPEPLRSQMLRGDFNAGAADPAWQAIPTEWVKAAMARWKPRDKKGDMTAIGLDPARGGADKTSVARRHGQWFDEIVTAPGAVTKDGPTTAGFVVPLVRNGACICVDSIGIGSSALDFIKGMNLNVLAVNGSETSHARAKAGDMRF
;
A
#
# COMPACT_ATOMS: atom_id res chain seq x y z
N PRO A 1 -9.06 -18.86 -15.62
CA PRO A 1 -9.69 -18.47 -16.90
C PRO A 1 -10.14 -19.72 -17.60
N ASP A 2 -11.38 -19.69 -18.08
CA ASP A 2 -12.04 -20.79 -18.78
C ASP A 2 -11.59 -20.92 -20.25
N GLY A 3 -10.66 -20.10 -20.70
CA GLY A 3 -10.15 -20.06 -22.07
C GLY A 3 -11.03 -19.28 -23.03
N THR A 4 -12.10 -18.64 -22.56
CA THR A 4 -12.98 -17.85 -23.42
C THR A 4 -12.22 -16.65 -23.98
N PRO A 5 -12.19 -16.45 -25.32
CA PRO A 5 -11.52 -15.29 -25.90
C PRO A 5 -12.13 -13.96 -25.41
N VAL A 6 -11.27 -12.98 -25.16
CA VAL A 6 -11.67 -11.63 -24.73
C VAL A 6 -11.19 -10.58 -25.72
N MET A 7 -11.97 -9.53 -25.92
CA MET A 7 -11.57 -8.39 -26.74
C MET A 7 -10.63 -7.48 -25.93
N VAL A 8 -9.47 -7.19 -26.50
CA VAL A 8 -8.51 -6.20 -25.96
C VAL A 8 -8.24 -5.17 -27.05
N GLY A 9 -8.85 -3.99 -26.91
CA GLY A 9 -8.93 -3.03 -28.02
C GLY A 9 -9.74 -3.61 -29.18
N ASN A 10 -9.14 -3.71 -30.37
CA ASN A 10 -9.76 -4.27 -31.58
C ASN A 10 -9.37 -5.73 -31.84
N ASP A 11 -8.58 -6.36 -30.97
CA ASP A 11 -8.08 -7.71 -31.16
C ASP A 11 -8.77 -8.71 -30.26
N LEU A 12 -9.13 -9.86 -30.83
CA LEU A 12 -9.65 -11.00 -30.08
C LEU A 12 -8.48 -11.83 -29.55
N MET A 13 -8.25 -11.77 -28.24
CA MET A 13 -7.14 -12.45 -27.57
C MET A 13 -7.64 -13.68 -26.79
N GLN A 14 -6.91 -14.78 -26.93
CA GLN A 14 -7.17 -15.97 -26.13
C GLN A 14 -6.38 -15.88 -24.82
N PRO A 15 -7.03 -15.79 -23.66
CA PRO A 15 -6.36 -15.70 -22.38
C PRO A 15 -5.63 -17.00 -22.07
N LYS A 16 -4.39 -16.88 -21.58
CA LYS A 16 -3.61 -17.98 -21.01
C LYS A 16 -3.42 -17.76 -19.52
N SER A 17 -3.61 -18.79 -18.73
CA SER A 17 -3.26 -18.75 -17.33
C SER A 17 -1.75 -18.95 -17.17
N ARG A 18 -1.15 -18.22 -16.23
CA ARG A 18 0.18 -18.52 -15.69
C ARG A 18 0.02 -18.86 -14.21
N THR A 19 0.54 -20.00 -13.83
CA THR A 19 0.60 -20.39 -12.42
C THR A 19 2.07 -20.50 -12.05
N PHE A 20 2.45 -19.83 -10.96
CA PHE A 20 3.75 -20.00 -10.33
C PHE A 20 3.58 -20.98 -9.16
N ILE A 21 4.31 -22.06 -9.20
CA ILE A 21 4.35 -23.07 -8.13
C ILE A 21 5.73 -22.92 -7.49
N PRO A 22 5.82 -22.33 -6.28
CA PRO A 22 7.09 -22.26 -5.57
C PRO A 22 7.55 -23.67 -5.20
N SER A 23 8.84 -23.93 -5.38
CA SER A 23 9.47 -25.19 -5.01
C SER A 23 10.86 -24.88 -4.47
N SER A 24 11.24 -25.56 -3.42
CA SER A 24 12.59 -25.53 -2.84
C SER A 24 13.33 -26.84 -3.11
N VAL A 25 14.63 -26.88 -2.86
CA VAL A 25 15.39 -28.12 -2.97
C VAL A 25 14.88 -29.18 -1.97
N ASP A 26 14.29 -28.75 -0.86
CA ASP A 26 13.75 -29.65 0.18
C ASP A 26 12.47 -30.38 -0.27
N ASP A 27 11.80 -29.88 -1.32
CA ASP A 27 10.62 -30.54 -1.89
C ASP A 27 11.00 -31.69 -2.83
N ASN A 28 12.28 -31.83 -3.19
CA ASN A 28 12.76 -32.87 -4.10
C ASN A 28 13.54 -33.94 -3.34
N ILE A 29 12.82 -35.02 -2.99
CA ILE A 29 13.36 -36.14 -2.23
C ILE A 29 14.57 -36.82 -2.90
N PHE A 30 14.68 -36.78 -4.23
CA PHE A 30 15.79 -37.39 -4.98
C PHE A 30 17.07 -36.57 -4.86
N LEU A 31 16.99 -35.28 -4.56
CA LEU A 31 18.16 -34.41 -4.39
C LEU A 31 18.69 -34.37 -2.94
N LEU A 32 17.83 -34.68 -1.97
CA LEU A 32 18.21 -34.60 -0.55
C LEU A 32 19.39 -35.50 -0.16
N SER A 33 19.53 -36.68 -0.79
CA SER A 33 20.59 -37.64 -0.52
C SER A 33 21.88 -37.45 -1.32
N THR A 34 21.90 -36.48 -2.26
CA THR A 34 23.01 -36.34 -3.24
C THR A 34 24.09 -35.33 -2.83
N GLY A 35 23.93 -34.64 -1.70
CA GLY A 35 24.79 -33.51 -1.34
C GLY A 35 24.50 -32.22 -2.14
N TYR A 36 23.55 -32.23 -3.06
CA TYR A 36 23.19 -31.05 -3.88
C TYR A 36 22.82 -29.84 -3.04
N LYS A 37 22.11 -30.07 -1.93
CA LYS A 37 21.78 -29.01 -0.97
C LYS A 37 23.02 -28.31 -0.40
N ALA A 38 24.05 -29.06 -0.06
CA ALA A 38 25.32 -28.50 0.42
C ALA A 38 26.01 -27.65 -0.65
N THR A 39 25.95 -28.09 -1.91
CA THR A 39 26.44 -27.29 -3.05
C THR A 39 25.69 -25.96 -3.17
N LEU A 40 24.35 -25.95 -3.06
CA LEU A 40 23.57 -24.75 -3.09
C LEU A 40 23.84 -23.81 -1.89
N GLN A 41 24.09 -24.39 -0.71
CA GLN A 41 24.43 -23.61 0.47
C GLN A 41 25.79 -22.90 0.37
N SER A 42 26.72 -23.39 -0.46
CA SER A 42 28.00 -22.77 -0.71
C SER A 42 27.95 -21.58 -1.71
N LEU A 43 26.83 -21.37 -2.38
CA LEU A 43 26.68 -20.28 -3.32
C LEU A 43 26.67 -18.93 -2.59
N PRO A 44 27.19 -17.86 -3.24
CA PRO A 44 27.06 -16.51 -2.70
C PRO A 44 25.61 -16.02 -2.77
N GLU A 45 25.27 -15.07 -1.90
CA GLU A 45 24.00 -14.33 -2.06
C GLU A 45 24.08 -13.40 -3.29
N PRO A 46 23.00 -13.18 -4.01
CA PRO A 46 21.61 -13.65 -3.77
C PRO A 46 21.30 -15.03 -4.37
N LEU A 47 22.26 -15.61 -5.12
CA LEU A 47 22.07 -16.84 -5.86
C LEU A 47 21.71 -18.02 -4.94
N ARG A 48 22.30 -18.04 -3.74
CA ARG A 48 21.97 -19.03 -2.72
C ARG A 48 20.49 -18.99 -2.34
N SER A 49 19.95 -17.82 -2.03
CA SER A 49 18.53 -17.65 -1.68
C SER A 49 17.60 -18.00 -2.84
N GLN A 50 17.97 -17.64 -4.06
CA GLN A 50 17.20 -17.96 -5.26
C GLN A 50 17.13 -19.47 -5.48
N MET A 51 18.29 -20.15 -5.45
CA MET A 51 18.37 -21.56 -5.81
C MET A 51 17.96 -22.50 -4.67
N LEU A 52 18.32 -22.15 -3.43
CA LEU A 52 18.06 -23.01 -2.27
C LEU A 52 16.61 -22.89 -1.78
N ARG A 53 16.05 -21.68 -1.81
CA ARG A 53 14.73 -21.37 -1.22
C ARG A 53 13.67 -21.07 -2.26
N GLY A 54 14.02 -21.03 -3.55
CA GLY A 54 13.10 -20.58 -4.60
C GLY A 54 12.70 -19.11 -4.47
N ASP A 55 13.53 -18.29 -3.80
CA ASP A 55 13.27 -16.87 -3.61
C ASP A 55 13.70 -16.08 -4.85
N PHE A 56 12.81 -15.99 -5.82
CA PHE A 56 13.08 -15.26 -7.06
C PHE A 56 13.21 -13.74 -6.88
N ASN A 57 12.86 -13.22 -5.71
CA ASN A 57 13.06 -11.81 -5.37
C ASN A 57 14.42 -11.57 -4.70
N ALA A 58 15.11 -12.61 -4.28
CA ALA A 58 16.46 -12.49 -3.73
C ALA A 58 17.40 -11.89 -4.80
N GLY A 59 17.99 -10.76 -4.50
CA GLY A 59 18.88 -10.06 -5.41
C GLY A 59 18.20 -9.22 -6.49
N ALA A 60 16.90 -9.06 -6.45
CA ALA A 60 16.26 -7.96 -7.14
C ALA A 60 16.76 -6.67 -6.47
N ALA A 61 17.81 -6.08 -7.05
CA ALA A 61 18.28 -4.77 -6.60
C ALA A 61 17.18 -3.75 -6.86
N ASP A 62 16.96 -2.86 -5.90
CA ASP A 62 16.05 -1.75 -6.10
C ASP A 62 16.50 -0.94 -7.32
N PRO A 63 15.59 -0.53 -8.22
CA PRO A 63 15.92 0.36 -9.32
C PRO A 63 16.59 1.64 -8.80
N ALA A 64 17.51 2.21 -9.58
CA ALA A 64 18.23 3.43 -9.19
C ALA A 64 17.29 4.62 -8.85
N TRP A 65 16.07 4.58 -9.36
CA TRP A 65 15.04 5.61 -9.16
C TRP A 65 14.05 5.30 -8.03
N GLN A 66 14.24 4.21 -7.31
CA GLN A 66 13.34 3.83 -6.23
C GLN A 66 13.57 4.71 -5.01
N ALA A 67 12.56 5.51 -4.67
CA ALA A 67 12.64 6.46 -3.56
C ALA A 67 12.69 5.79 -2.18
N ILE A 68 12.04 4.61 -2.04
CA ILE A 68 11.98 3.86 -0.78
C ILE A 68 12.60 2.48 -1.01
N PRO A 69 13.73 2.16 -0.36
CA PRO A 69 14.34 0.85 -0.46
C PRO A 69 13.38 -0.27 -0.09
N THR A 70 13.34 -1.34 -0.89
CA THR A 70 12.48 -2.51 -0.65
C THR A 70 12.68 -3.11 0.74
N GLU A 71 13.91 -3.13 1.24
CA GLU A 71 14.21 -3.64 2.58
C GLU A 71 13.58 -2.82 3.70
N TRP A 72 13.40 -1.51 3.49
CA TRP A 72 12.68 -0.66 4.46
C TRP A 72 11.19 -1.01 4.50
N VAL A 73 10.60 -1.29 3.33
CA VAL A 73 9.21 -1.73 3.23
C VAL A 73 9.02 -3.07 3.92
N LYS A 74 9.90 -4.05 3.63
CA LYS A 74 9.88 -5.38 4.28
C LYS A 74 10.03 -5.27 5.80
N ALA A 75 10.96 -4.45 6.27
CA ALA A 75 11.17 -4.23 7.70
C ALA A 75 9.96 -3.56 8.37
N ALA A 76 9.29 -2.64 7.67
CA ALA A 76 8.07 -2.00 8.16
C ALA A 76 6.92 -3.01 8.25
N MET A 77 6.73 -3.83 7.22
CA MET A 77 5.72 -4.90 7.20
C MET A 77 5.96 -5.93 8.31
N ALA A 78 7.20 -6.33 8.56
CA ALA A 78 7.55 -7.28 9.62
C ALA A 78 7.26 -6.74 11.03
N ARG A 79 7.38 -5.43 11.24
CA ARG A 79 7.07 -4.78 12.53
C ARG A 79 5.59 -4.50 12.72
N TRP A 80 4.85 -4.37 11.63
CA TRP A 80 3.44 -4.01 11.71
C TRP A 80 2.60 -5.20 12.19
N LYS A 81 1.69 -4.92 13.11
CA LYS A 81 0.70 -5.89 13.60
C LYS A 81 -0.68 -5.26 13.53
N PRO A 82 -1.67 -5.97 12.98
CA PRO A 82 -3.03 -5.45 12.95
C PRO A 82 -3.53 -5.19 14.39
N ARG A 83 -4.25 -4.11 14.58
CA ARG A 83 -4.86 -3.72 15.86
C ARG A 83 -3.88 -3.43 17.01
N ASP A 84 -2.59 -3.37 16.73
CA ASP A 84 -1.57 -3.02 17.73
C ASP A 84 -1.44 -1.48 17.84
N LYS A 85 -2.53 -0.85 18.20
CA LYS A 85 -2.64 0.60 18.33
C LYS A 85 -1.62 1.16 19.33
N LYS A 86 -0.89 2.19 18.91
CA LYS A 86 0.15 2.87 19.69
C LYS A 86 -0.31 4.27 20.15
N GLY A 87 -1.21 4.33 21.13
CA GLY A 87 -1.69 5.60 21.72
C GLY A 87 -2.91 6.19 21.00
N ASP A 88 -3.12 7.49 21.19
CA ASP A 88 -4.27 8.20 20.65
C ASP A 88 -4.17 8.39 19.14
N MET A 89 -5.32 8.49 18.48
CA MET A 89 -5.38 8.83 17.08
C MET A 89 -4.94 10.28 16.89
N THR A 90 -3.93 10.50 16.05
CA THR A 90 -3.34 11.83 15.80
C THR A 90 -3.81 12.46 14.50
N ALA A 91 -4.09 11.64 13.50
CA ALA A 91 -4.60 12.10 12.21
C ALA A 91 -5.37 10.99 11.48
N ILE A 92 -6.18 11.41 10.53
CA ILE A 92 -6.81 10.56 9.51
C ILE A 92 -6.43 11.13 8.13
N GLY A 93 -5.90 10.31 7.24
CA GLY A 93 -5.81 10.61 5.82
C GLY A 93 -7.09 10.15 5.12
N LEU A 94 -7.67 11.03 4.32
CA LEU A 94 -8.87 10.75 3.52
C LEU A 94 -8.57 11.01 2.05
N ASP A 95 -8.73 9.97 1.24
CA ASP A 95 -8.68 10.01 -0.22
C ASP A 95 -10.09 9.72 -0.77
N PRO A 96 -10.84 10.75 -1.21
CA PRO A 96 -12.23 10.62 -1.65
C PRO A 96 -12.33 10.18 -3.11
N ALA A 97 -13.10 9.14 -3.43
CA ALA A 97 -13.32 8.65 -4.79
C ALA A 97 -14.51 9.31 -5.54
N ARG A 98 -15.41 10.01 -4.86
CA ARG A 98 -16.61 10.71 -5.42
C ARG A 98 -17.34 9.94 -6.53
N GLY A 99 -17.77 8.72 -6.28
CA GLY A 99 -18.43 7.89 -7.28
C GLY A 99 -17.44 7.12 -8.16
N GLY A 100 -17.93 6.45 -9.18
CA GLY A 100 -17.10 5.68 -10.10
C GLY A 100 -16.67 4.32 -9.55
N ALA A 101 -15.67 3.73 -10.21
CA ALA A 101 -15.14 2.41 -9.89
C ALA A 101 -14.12 2.42 -8.73
N ASP A 102 -13.55 3.58 -8.42
CA ASP A 102 -12.56 3.74 -7.37
C ASP A 102 -13.18 3.65 -5.97
N LYS A 103 -12.31 3.50 -4.97
CA LYS A 103 -12.73 3.44 -3.57
C LYS A 103 -12.25 4.68 -2.81
N THR A 104 -13.14 5.23 -1.98
CA THR A 104 -12.72 6.16 -0.95
C THR A 104 -11.90 5.39 0.09
N SER A 105 -10.73 5.91 0.43
CA SER A 105 -9.78 5.26 1.33
C SER A 105 -9.50 6.13 2.55
N VAL A 106 -9.40 5.49 3.71
CA VAL A 106 -9.13 6.16 5.00
C VAL A 106 -7.96 5.48 5.70
N ALA A 107 -6.91 6.24 5.97
CA ALA A 107 -5.74 5.83 6.74
C ALA A 107 -5.77 6.48 8.13
N ARG A 108 -5.84 5.67 9.20
CA ARG A 108 -5.86 6.15 10.59
C ARG A 108 -4.46 6.08 11.17
N ARG A 109 -3.98 7.19 11.74
CA ARG A 109 -2.65 7.32 12.29
C ARG A 109 -2.68 7.47 13.81
N HIS A 110 -1.84 6.72 14.50
CA HIS A 110 -1.62 6.77 15.94
C HIS A 110 -0.12 7.00 16.22
N GLY A 111 0.30 8.25 16.28
CA GLY A 111 1.72 8.58 16.37
C GLY A 111 2.50 8.15 15.13
N GLN A 112 3.36 7.15 15.26
CA GLN A 112 4.12 6.55 14.14
C GLN A 112 3.52 5.24 13.60
N TRP A 113 2.41 4.81 14.16
CA TRP A 113 1.72 3.60 13.73
C TRP A 113 0.49 3.94 12.88
N PHE A 114 0.30 3.20 11.80
CA PHE A 114 -0.88 3.30 10.93
C PHE A 114 -1.71 2.04 11.06
N ASP A 115 -3.02 2.22 11.21
CA ASP A 115 -3.99 1.11 11.24
C ASP A 115 -4.27 0.59 9.82
N GLU A 116 -5.02 -0.51 9.73
CA GLU A 116 -5.52 -1.02 8.46
C GLU A 116 -6.28 0.06 7.70
N ILE A 117 -6.08 0.11 6.40
CA ILE A 117 -6.83 1.02 5.52
C ILE A 117 -8.30 0.60 5.49
N VAL A 118 -9.18 1.53 5.79
CA VAL A 118 -10.62 1.33 5.66
C VAL A 118 -11.08 1.91 4.33
N THR A 119 -11.82 1.13 3.56
CA THR A 119 -12.30 1.58 2.23
C THR A 119 -13.80 1.46 2.10
N ALA A 120 -14.38 2.33 1.28
CA ALA A 120 -15.77 2.23 0.81
C ALA A 120 -15.83 2.38 -0.71
N PRO A 121 -16.75 1.69 -1.41
CA PRO A 121 -16.96 1.91 -2.83
C PRO A 121 -17.29 3.39 -3.12
N GLY A 122 -16.73 3.97 -4.18
CA GLY A 122 -17.00 5.35 -4.57
C GLY A 122 -18.49 5.63 -4.78
N ALA A 123 -19.23 4.66 -5.25
CA ALA A 123 -20.68 4.77 -5.44
C ALA A 123 -21.46 5.10 -4.16
N VAL A 124 -20.98 4.70 -2.96
CA VAL A 124 -21.60 5.02 -1.66
C VAL A 124 -21.04 6.28 -1.03
N THR A 125 -19.93 6.80 -1.53
CA THR A 125 -19.28 8.05 -1.10
C THR A 125 -19.20 9.06 -2.24
N LYS A 126 -20.32 9.23 -2.94
CA LYS A 126 -20.43 9.97 -4.19
C LYS A 126 -20.32 11.49 -4.04
N ASP A 127 -20.50 12.03 -2.85
CA ASP A 127 -20.54 13.47 -2.55
C ASP A 127 -19.96 13.77 -1.17
N GLY A 128 -19.85 15.06 -0.82
CA GLY A 128 -19.34 15.51 0.47
C GLY A 128 -20.08 14.93 1.67
N PRO A 129 -21.43 15.00 1.73
CA PRO A 129 -22.21 14.43 2.82
C PRO A 129 -21.98 12.95 3.05
N THR A 130 -22.02 12.14 1.99
CA THR A 130 -21.84 10.69 2.09
C THR A 130 -20.41 10.32 2.45
N THR A 131 -19.41 11.06 1.95
CA THR A 131 -18.01 10.91 2.32
C THR A 131 -17.77 11.27 3.79
N ALA A 132 -18.37 12.37 4.27
CA ALA A 132 -18.31 12.75 5.69
C ALA A 132 -18.99 11.69 6.58
N GLY A 133 -20.16 11.18 6.17
CA GLY A 133 -20.84 10.08 6.86
C GLY A 133 -19.98 8.81 7.01
N PHE A 134 -19.09 8.57 6.06
CA PHE A 134 -18.15 7.45 6.12
C PHE A 134 -16.95 7.73 7.04
N VAL A 135 -16.34 8.92 6.95
CA VAL A 135 -15.09 9.21 7.67
C VAL A 135 -15.30 9.66 9.12
N VAL A 136 -16.32 10.47 9.40
CA VAL A 136 -16.53 11.07 10.72
C VAL A 136 -16.69 10.02 11.83
N PRO A 137 -17.44 8.92 11.64
CA PRO A 137 -17.53 7.86 12.63
C PRO A 137 -16.21 7.16 12.95
N LEU A 138 -15.19 7.31 12.11
CA LEU A 138 -13.85 6.74 12.32
C LEU A 138 -12.95 7.64 13.15
N VAL A 139 -13.27 8.93 13.27
CA VAL A 139 -12.46 9.92 14.01
C VAL A 139 -12.49 9.61 15.51
N ARG A 140 -11.32 9.68 16.14
CA ARG A 140 -11.14 9.56 17.60
C ARG A 140 -10.18 10.63 18.10
N ASN A 141 -10.29 10.96 19.37
CA ASN A 141 -9.36 11.86 20.08
C ASN A 141 -9.23 13.26 19.43
N GLY A 142 -10.23 13.73 18.67
CA GLY A 142 -10.13 15.00 17.95
C GLY A 142 -9.06 15.03 16.85
N ALA A 143 -8.71 13.87 16.29
CA ALA A 143 -7.68 13.73 15.25
C ALA A 143 -7.99 14.63 14.05
N CYS A 144 -6.94 15.23 13.48
CA CYS A 144 -7.05 16.03 12.26
C CYS A 144 -7.39 15.15 11.05
N ILE A 145 -8.39 15.55 10.28
CA ILE A 145 -8.76 14.90 9.02
C ILE A 145 -7.99 15.58 7.90
N CYS A 146 -6.98 14.91 7.37
CA CYS A 146 -6.19 15.36 6.21
C CYS A 146 -6.87 14.86 4.93
N VAL A 147 -7.49 15.76 4.16
CA VAL A 147 -8.25 15.43 2.95
C VAL A 147 -7.40 15.73 1.73
N ASP A 148 -7.22 14.75 0.82
CA ASP A 148 -6.72 15.07 -0.51
C ASP A 148 -7.74 15.96 -1.21
N SER A 149 -7.36 17.22 -1.40
CA SER A 149 -8.24 18.28 -1.90
C SER A 149 -8.15 18.49 -3.40
N ILE A 150 -7.31 17.72 -4.11
CA ILE A 150 -7.16 17.88 -5.56
C ILE A 150 -8.46 17.41 -6.25
N GLY A 151 -9.05 18.32 -7.03
CA GLY A 151 -10.23 18.04 -7.83
C GLY A 151 -11.46 17.62 -7.01
N ILE A 152 -11.64 16.32 -6.86
CA ILE A 152 -12.85 15.71 -6.27
C ILE A 152 -12.94 15.91 -4.76
N GLY A 153 -11.83 16.06 -4.06
CA GLY A 153 -11.76 16.16 -2.60
C GLY A 153 -12.32 17.44 -2.01
N SER A 154 -12.45 18.51 -2.79
CA SER A 154 -12.94 19.82 -2.32
C SER A 154 -14.34 19.76 -1.70
N SER A 155 -15.25 18.99 -2.29
CA SER A 155 -16.63 18.84 -1.78
C SER A 155 -16.69 18.18 -0.40
N ALA A 156 -15.87 17.13 -0.18
CA ALA A 156 -15.77 16.46 1.11
C ALA A 156 -15.13 17.38 2.17
N LEU A 157 -14.07 18.11 1.77
CA LEU A 157 -13.39 19.09 2.62
C LEU A 157 -14.33 20.17 3.10
N ASP A 158 -15.11 20.80 2.19
CA ASP A 158 -16.02 21.90 2.53
C ASP A 158 -17.13 21.42 3.46
N PHE A 159 -17.67 20.23 3.21
CA PHE A 159 -18.71 19.68 4.06
C PHE A 159 -18.20 19.36 5.48
N ILE A 160 -17.01 18.75 5.60
CA ILE A 160 -16.39 18.44 6.90
C ILE A 160 -16.02 19.73 7.66
N LYS A 161 -15.54 20.77 6.97
CA LYS A 161 -15.32 22.10 7.56
C LYS A 161 -16.59 22.68 8.16
N GLY A 162 -17.71 22.55 7.45
CA GLY A 162 -19.02 23.01 7.94
C GLY A 162 -19.49 22.29 9.20
N MET A 163 -18.95 21.11 9.52
CA MET A 163 -19.24 20.36 10.76
C MET A 163 -18.38 20.81 11.96
N ASN A 164 -17.55 21.83 11.80
CA ASN A 164 -16.64 22.33 12.84
C ASN A 164 -15.65 21.27 13.37
N LEU A 165 -15.23 20.36 12.50
CA LEU A 165 -14.21 19.35 12.79
C LEU A 165 -12.80 19.86 12.44
N ASN A 166 -11.79 19.29 13.09
CA ASN A 166 -10.40 19.58 12.77
C ASN A 166 -10.05 18.95 11.42
N VAL A 167 -9.96 19.77 10.37
CA VAL A 167 -9.73 19.30 9.00
C VAL A 167 -8.69 20.16 8.29
N LEU A 168 -7.82 19.50 7.54
CA LEU A 168 -6.74 20.11 6.76
C LEU A 168 -6.85 19.65 5.29
N ALA A 169 -6.81 20.61 4.36
CA ALA A 169 -6.61 20.31 2.96
C ALA A 169 -5.16 19.87 2.72
N VAL A 170 -4.98 18.80 1.96
CA VAL A 170 -3.68 18.35 1.47
C VAL A 170 -3.72 18.45 -0.05
N ASN A 171 -2.78 19.18 -0.61
CA ASN A 171 -2.61 19.30 -2.05
C ASN A 171 -1.21 18.79 -2.43
N GLY A 172 -1.16 17.60 -3.04
CA GLY A 172 0.10 16.96 -3.43
C GLY A 172 0.87 17.71 -4.54
N SER A 173 0.25 18.71 -5.19
CA SER A 173 0.93 19.56 -6.17
C SER A 173 1.62 20.79 -5.56
N GLU A 174 1.39 21.08 -4.29
CA GLU A 174 2.03 22.18 -3.59
C GLU A 174 3.45 21.80 -3.12
N THR A 175 4.34 22.78 -3.13
CA THR A 175 5.70 22.58 -2.61
C THR A 175 5.65 22.35 -1.10
N SER A 176 6.23 21.25 -0.62
CA SER A 176 6.33 20.99 0.81
C SER A 176 7.20 22.03 1.50
N HIS A 177 6.71 22.53 2.65
CA HIS A 177 7.47 23.38 3.56
C HIS A 177 8.18 22.57 4.67
N ALA A 178 7.95 21.25 4.72
CA ALA A 178 8.61 20.37 5.65
C ALA A 178 10.11 20.24 5.33
N ARG A 179 10.93 20.13 6.37
CA ARG A 179 12.37 19.89 6.26
C ARG A 179 12.74 18.63 7.02
N ALA A 180 13.72 17.88 6.51
CA ALA A 180 14.31 16.78 7.25
C ALA A 180 15.07 17.32 8.49
N LYS A 181 15.27 16.48 9.52
CA LYS A 181 16.07 16.83 10.70
C LYS A 181 17.48 17.30 10.35
N ALA A 182 18.02 16.89 9.20
CA ALA A 182 19.34 17.31 8.69
C ALA A 182 19.35 18.69 8.01
N GLY A 183 18.24 19.40 7.96
CA GLY A 183 18.18 20.84 7.67
C GLY A 183 17.86 21.25 6.23
N ASP A 184 18.25 20.52 5.20
CA ASP A 184 18.28 21.09 3.85
C ASP A 184 17.43 20.40 2.77
N MET A 185 16.81 19.26 3.05
CA MET A 185 15.94 18.58 2.09
C MET A 185 14.46 18.95 2.30
N ARG A 186 13.85 19.51 1.28
CA ARG A 186 12.39 19.64 1.18
C ARG A 186 11.82 18.35 0.62
N PHE A 187 10.80 17.84 1.25
CA PHE A 187 10.01 16.71 0.78
C PHE A 187 8.75 17.22 0.09
#